data_0ce0674e1ad18e36ed6673b21601f7b4
#
_entry.id   0ce0674e1ad18e36ed6673b21601f7b4
#
_cell.length_a   1.000
_cell.length_b   1.000
_cell.length_c   1.000
_cell.angle_alpha   90.00
_cell.angle_beta   90.00
_cell.angle_gamma   90.00
#
_symmetry.space_group_name_H-M   'P 1'
#
loop_
_entity.id
_entity.type
_entity.pdbx_description
1 polymer ?
#
loop_
_entity_poly.entity_id
_entity_poly.type
_entity_poly.pdbx_seq_one_letter_code
_entity_poly.pdbx_strand_id
1 'polypeptide(L)'
;MNKILVFGMTDNPGGIESVIMNYYRNINRKKIQFDFLCNSQIVAYEDEIKSLGGKIYKITARKDNYFKFKRELRAFMSGNAFKYSAIWVNICSLVNIDYLIFAKKYGITRRIIHCHNSDNDAGFIKSCVHKFNKMRIGKIATDFWSCSEEASPWFFDKTVMQGEAYEIITNAIDVKKYKQNDALRKKYRSEFGLENNIVVGHVGRFHFQKNHKFLIDIFEELVKRNSQYHLLLVGQGELEEEIKNIVKEKGLMKQVSFTGVRMDVENLYQMMDIFVLPSVFEGLGIVALEAQAASLPCL
;
A
#
# COMPACT_ATOMS: atom_id res chain seq x y z
N MET A 1 28.96 4.43 0.02
CA MET A 1 27.48 4.57 0.07
C MET A 1 26.87 3.25 -0.36
N ASN A 2 26.13 2.60 0.52
CA ASN A 2 25.45 1.34 0.22
C ASN A 2 24.20 1.61 -0.64
N LYS A 3 24.06 0.90 -1.76
CA LYS A 3 22.87 0.99 -2.60
C LYS A 3 21.96 -0.20 -2.35
N ILE A 4 20.68 0.08 -2.20
CA ILE A 4 19.63 -0.91 -2.05
C ILE A 4 18.68 -0.81 -3.25
N LEU A 5 18.44 -1.93 -3.92
CA LEU A 5 17.41 -2.03 -4.95
C LEU A 5 16.06 -2.29 -4.29
N VAL A 6 15.09 -1.41 -4.50
CA VAL A 6 13.75 -1.53 -3.92
C VAL A 6 12.75 -1.95 -4.99
N PHE A 7 11.93 -2.94 -4.69
CA PHE A 7 10.75 -3.33 -5.46
C PHE A 7 9.48 -3.18 -4.60
N GLY A 8 8.38 -2.72 -5.21
CA GLY A 8 7.09 -2.56 -4.55
C GLY A 8 6.36 -1.27 -4.92
N MET A 9 7.00 -0.37 -5.70
CA MET A 9 6.34 0.85 -6.19
C MET A 9 5.46 0.55 -7.40
N THR A 10 4.22 1.07 -7.38
CA THR A 10 3.25 1.03 -8.48
C THR A 10 2.84 2.44 -8.91
N ASP A 11 1.82 2.57 -9.74
CA ASP A 11 1.23 3.84 -10.17
C ASP A 11 0.27 4.46 -9.13
N ASN A 12 -0.14 3.66 -8.14
CA ASN A 12 -1.06 4.10 -7.09
C ASN A 12 -0.29 4.38 -5.79
N PRO A 13 -0.43 5.56 -5.15
CA PRO A 13 0.17 5.88 -3.85
C PRO A 13 -0.54 5.14 -2.70
N GLY A 14 -0.45 3.80 -2.71
CA GLY A 14 -1.04 2.92 -1.73
C GLY A 14 -0.21 2.75 -0.44
N GLY A 15 -0.61 1.78 0.39
CA GLY A 15 0.05 1.52 1.68
C GLY A 15 1.52 1.10 1.54
N ILE A 16 1.85 0.23 0.58
CA ILE A 16 3.25 -0.20 0.35
C ILE A 16 4.11 0.98 -0.09
N GLU A 17 3.64 1.75 -1.06
CA GLU A 17 4.34 2.92 -1.58
C GLU A 17 4.57 3.96 -0.48
N SER A 18 3.57 4.19 0.37
CA SER A 18 3.67 5.07 1.53
C SER A 18 4.72 4.59 2.53
N VAL A 19 4.77 3.29 2.86
CA VAL A 19 5.81 2.70 3.73
C VAL A 19 7.20 2.91 3.14
N ILE A 20 7.40 2.53 1.87
CA ILE A 20 8.68 2.67 1.19
C ILE A 20 9.15 4.13 1.21
N MET A 21 8.25 5.07 0.89
CA MET A 21 8.59 6.49 0.87
C MET A 21 8.84 7.06 2.27
N ASN A 22 8.13 6.60 3.30
CA ASN A 22 8.41 7.00 4.67
C ASN A 22 9.82 6.59 5.10
N TYR A 23 10.26 5.38 4.78
CA TYR A 23 11.65 4.99 5.00
C TYR A 23 12.61 5.83 4.17
N TYR A 24 12.34 6.03 2.87
CA TYR A 24 13.25 6.73 1.97
C TYR A 24 13.45 8.21 2.34
N ARG A 25 12.40 8.87 2.83
CA ARG A 25 12.49 10.25 3.35
C ARG A 25 13.38 10.37 4.58
N ASN A 26 13.36 9.35 5.45
CA ASN A 26 13.98 9.40 6.78
C ASN A 26 15.33 8.70 6.88
N ILE A 27 15.78 7.91 5.89
CA ILE A 27 17.13 7.31 5.91
C ILE A 27 18.21 8.36 5.73
N ASN A 28 19.42 8.06 6.25
CA ASN A 28 20.60 8.84 5.96
C ASN A 28 21.11 8.53 4.54
N ARG A 29 20.67 9.33 3.55
CA ARG A 29 21.00 9.16 2.13
C ARG A 29 22.49 9.33 1.79
N LYS A 30 23.31 9.86 2.70
CA LYS A 30 24.77 9.86 2.55
C LYS A 30 25.37 8.47 2.80
N LYS A 31 24.69 7.62 3.59
CA LYS A 31 25.14 6.25 3.92
C LYS A 31 24.41 5.20 3.06
N ILE A 32 23.12 5.36 2.83
CA ILE A 32 22.24 4.41 2.13
C ILE A 32 21.46 5.15 1.06
N GLN A 33 21.45 4.65 -0.17
CA GLN A 33 20.67 5.18 -1.26
C GLN A 33 19.78 4.08 -1.85
N PHE A 34 18.50 4.43 -2.13
CA PHE A 34 17.58 3.55 -2.82
C PHE A 34 17.56 3.83 -4.31
N ASP A 35 17.61 2.77 -5.11
CA ASP A 35 17.23 2.76 -6.51
C ASP A 35 16.00 1.82 -6.65
N PHE A 36 15.09 2.11 -7.56
CA PHE A 36 13.78 1.46 -7.65
C PHE A 36 13.65 0.65 -8.93
N LEU A 37 13.20 -0.62 -8.80
CA LEU A 37 12.83 -1.46 -9.93
C LEU A 37 11.31 -1.58 -9.96
N CYS A 38 10.67 -1.04 -10.99
CA CYS A 38 9.22 -0.94 -11.10
C CYS A 38 8.72 -1.71 -12.32
N ASN A 39 7.53 -2.27 -12.21
CA ASN A 39 6.83 -2.95 -13.30
C ASN A 39 5.60 -2.16 -13.79
N SER A 40 5.58 -0.86 -13.53
CA SER A 40 4.61 0.11 -14.04
C SER A 40 5.33 1.19 -14.85
N GLN A 41 4.65 1.73 -15.88
CA GLN A 41 5.19 2.84 -16.68
C GLN A 41 5.05 4.18 -15.96
N ILE A 42 4.01 4.33 -15.14
CA ILE A 42 3.81 5.45 -14.20
C ILE A 42 4.19 4.94 -12.82
N VAL A 43 4.89 5.73 -12.04
CA VAL A 43 5.32 5.37 -10.69
C VAL A 43 4.88 6.46 -9.73
N ALA A 44 4.15 6.07 -8.68
CA ALA A 44 3.78 7.00 -7.63
C ALA A 44 5.04 7.63 -7.00
N TYR A 45 4.97 8.91 -6.67
CA TYR A 45 6.09 9.67 -6.10
C TYR A 45 7.35 9.75 -7.00
N GLU A 46 7.22 9.56 -8.33
CA GLU A 46 8.38 9.52 -9.25
C GLU A 46 9.27 10.76 -9.13
N ASP A 47 8.68 11.96 -9.11
CA ASP A 47 9.44 13.22 -9.00
C ASP A 47 10.13 13.36 -7.64
N GLU A 48 9.46 12.96 -6.57
CA GLU A 48 10.04 12.97 -5.23
C GLU A 48 11.20 11.96 -5.12
N ILE A 49 11.03 10.74 -5.65
CA ILE A 49 12.11 9.74 -5.70
C ILE A 49 13.35 10.30 -6.39
N LYS A 50 13.17 10.95 -7.55
CA LYS A 50 14.26 11.58 -8.30
C LYS A 50 14.91 12.73 -7.53
N SER A 51 14.10 13.58 -6.89
CA SER A 51 14.59 14.70 -6.08
C SER A 51 15.44 14.25 -4.89
N LEU A 52 15.12 13.08 -4.32
CA LEU A 52 15.87 12.43 -3.25
C LEU A 52 17.11 11.65 -3.76
N GLY A 53 17.38 11.69 -5.09
CA GLY A 53 18.53 11.05 -5.72
C GLY A 53 18.36 9.60 -6.12
N GLY A 54 17.14 9.03 -6.01
CA GLY A 54 16.81 7.67 -6.42
C GLY A 54 16.70 7.53 -7.94
N LYS A 55 17.16 6.39 -8.45
CA LYS A 55 16.96 6.01 -9.86
C LYS A 55 15.79 5.06 -9.99
N ILE A 56 14.99 5.24 -11.04
CA ILE A 56 13.85 4.37 -11.34
C ILE A 56 14.17 3.60 -12.62
N TYR A 57 14.06 2.27 -12.54
CA TYR A 57 14.19 1.36 -13.66
C TYR A 57 12.85 0.70 -13.92
N LYS A 58 12.33 0.82 -15.13
CA LYS A 58 11.01 0.31 -15.52
C LYS A 58 11.18 -0.94 -16.37
N ILE A 59 10.50 -2.02 -16.00
CA ILE A 59 10.44 -3.28 -16.77
C ILE A 59 8.99 -3.66 -17.02
N THR A 60 8.75 -4.50 -18.01
CA THR A 60 7.40 -5.01 -18.33
C THR A 60 6.83 -5.77 -17.14
N ALA A 61 5.55 -5.58 -16.81
CA ALA A 61 4.90 -6.35 -15.76
C ALA A 61 4.73 -7.83 -16.18
N ARG A 62 4.92 -8.74 -15.21
CA ARG A 62 4.79 -10.19 -15.47
C ARG A 62 3.42 -10.60 -16.01
N LYS A 63 2.36 -9.89 -15.57
CA LYS A 63 0.98 -10.14 -16.02
C LYS A 63 0.75 -9.75 -17.48
N ASP A 64 1.50 -8.76 -18.00
CA ASP A 64 1.32 -8.25 -19.35
C ASP A 64 2.09 -9.10 -20.38
N ASN A 65 3.33 -9.49 -20.05
CA ASN A 65 4.13 -10.39 -20.89
C ASN A 65 5.20 -11.11 -20.06
N TYR A 66 4.97 -12.38 -19.76
CA TYR A 66 5.87 -13.19 -18.93
C TYR A 66 7.29 -13.32 -19.50
N PHE A 67 7.42 -13.60 -20.81
CA PHE A 67 8.73 -13.84 -21.44
C PHE A 67 9.55 -12.54 -21.53
N LYS A 68 8.89 -11.44 -21.88
CA LYS A 68 9.52 -10.11 -21.93
C LYS A 68 9.96 -9.69 -20.53
N PHE A 69 9.10 -9.84 -19.52
CA PHE A 69 9.44 -9.60 -18.11
C PHE A 69 10.71 -10.35 -17.70
N LYS A 70 10.77 -11.67 -17.96
CA LYS A 70 11.93 -12.50 -17.59
C LYS A 70 13.20 -12.06 -18.29
N ARG A 71 13.11 -11.69 -19.57
CA ARG A 71 14.25 -11.21 -20.37
C ARG A 71 14.76 -9.88 -19.82
N GLU A 72 13.87 -8.92 -19.56
CA GLU A 72 14.23 -7.59 -19.05
C GLU A 72 14.77 -7.66 -17.61
N LEU A 73 14.15 -8.45 -16.73
CA LEU A 73 14.66 -8.66 -15.37
C LEU A 73 16.06 -9.30 -15.39
N ARG A 74 16.28 -10.29 -16.27
CA ARG A 74 17.61 -10.90 -16.46
C ARG A 74 18.64 -9.88 -16.93
N ALA A 75 18.33 -9.12 -17.97
CA ALA A 75 19.21 -8.08 -18.52
C ALA A 75 19.54 -7.02 -17.47
N PHE A 76 18.54 -6.54 -16.73
CA PHE A 76 18.74 -5.59 -15.66
C PHE A 76 19.67 -6.14 -14.57
N MET A 77 19.40 -7.34 -14.06
CA MET A 77 20.20 -7.95 -12.98
C MET A 77 21.63 -8.25 -13.44
N SER A 78 21.84 -8.76 -14.65
CA SER A 78 23.21 -9.05 -15.17
C SER A 78 24.04 -7.77 -15.29
N GLY A 79 23.44 -6.64 -15.64
CA GLY A 79 24.18 -5.38 -15.83
C GLY A 79 24.26 -4.48 -14.58
N ASN A 80 23.50 -4.77 -13.52
CA ASN A 80 23.37 -3.84 -12.40
C ASN A 80 23.47 -4.47 -11.01
N ALA A 81 23.30 -5.79 -10.84
CA ALA A 81 23.25 -6.43 -9.51
C ALA A 81 24.47 -6.11 -8.64
N PHE A 82 25.67 -6.02 -9.25
CA PHE A 82 26.93 -5.71 -8.57
C PHE A 82 26.95 -4.32 -7.91
N LYS A 83 26.02 -3.44 -8.25
CA LYS A 83 25.90 -2.08 -7.67
C LYS A 83 25.18 -2.10 -6.33
N TYR A 84 24.45 -3.18 -6.00
CA TYR A 84 23.55 -3.24 -4.87
C TYR A 84 24.04 -4.21 -3.80
N SER A 85 24.16 -3.71 -2.57
CA SER A 85 24.46 -4.53 -1.39
C SER A 85 23.25 -5.33 -0.92
N ALA A 86 22.04 -4.87 -1.23
CA ALA A 86 20.80 -5.53 -0.90
C ALA A 86 19.71 -5.29 -1.96
N ILE A 87 18.73 -6.20 -2.00
CA ILE A 87 17.42 -5.95 -2.59
C ILE A 87 16.34 -6.04 -1.52
N TRP A 88 15.43 -5.06 -1.52
CA TRP A 88 14.27 -5.01 -0.63
C TRP A 88 12.98 -5.14 -1.45
N VAL A 89 12.32 -6.30 -1.31
CA VAL A 89 11.15 -6.67 -2.10
C VAL A 89 9.91 -6.58 -1.21
N ASN A 90 9.04 -5.62 -1.51
CA ASN A 90 7.79 -5.35 -0.80
C ASN A 90 6.62 -5.94 -1.59
N ILE A 91 5.84 -6.84 -0.99
CA ILE A 91 4.79 -7.58 -1.68
C ILE A 91 3.61 -7.92 -0.76
N CYS A 92 2.43 -8.11 -1.40
CA CYS A 92 1.22 -8.64 -0.76
C CYS A 92 1.00 -10.14 -1.02
N SER A 93 1.88 -10.80 -1.79
CA SER A 93 1.73 -12.23 -2.10
C SER A 93 3.04 -12.81 -2.65
N LEU A 94 3.30 -14.09 -2.36
CA LEU A 94 4.44 -14.84 -2.89
C LEU A 94 4.23 -15.36 -4.33
N VAL A 95 3.21 -14.92 -5.05
CA VAL A 95 2.95 -15.37 -6.44
C VAL A 95 4.11 -15.01 -7.37
N ASN A 96 4.82 -13.91 -7.11
CA ASN A 96 5.99 -13.51 -7.88
C ASN A 96 7.20 -13.21 -6.99
N ILE A 97 8.10 -14.17 -6.87
CA ILE A 97 9.39 -14.04 -6.14
C ILE A 97 10.59 -13.99 -7.09
N ASP A 98 10.36 -13.75 -8.38
CA ASP A 98 11.41 -13.75 -9.40
C ASP A 98 12.51 -12.73 -9.13
N TYR A 99 12.16 -11.58 -8.56
CA TYR A 99 13.12 -10.54 -8.15
C TYR A 99 14.18 -11.08 -7.19
N LEU A 100 13.77 -11.86 -6.19
CA LEU A 100 14.68 -12.50 -5.22
C LEU A 100 15.48 -13.66 -5.85
N ILE A 101 14.84 -14.46 -6.73
CA ILE A 101 15.52 -15.56 -7.44
C ILE A 101 16.64 -15.01 -8.32
N PHE A 102 16.37 -13.95 -9.10
CA PHE A 102 17.37 -13.32 -9.94
C PHE A 102 18.44 -12.58 -9.11
N ALA A 103 18.05 -11.91 -8.04
CA ALA A 103 18.99 -11.28 -7.12
C ALA A 103 19.97 -12.31 -6.54
N LYS A 104 19.50 -13.49 -6.10
CA LYS A 104 20.34 -14.60 -5.65
C LYS A 104 21.27 -15.08 -6.77
N LYS A 105 20.72 -15.30 -7.98
CA LYS A 105 21.50 -15.77 -9.14
C LYS A 105 22.62 -14.84 -9.54
N TYR A 106 22.40 -13.51 -9.42
CA TYR A 106 23.37 -12.48 -9.82
C TYR A 106 24.17 -11.88 -8.65
N GLY A 107 24.16 -12.56 -7.49
CA GLY A 107 25.10 -12.31 -6.40
C GLY A 107 24.76 -11.17 -5.46
N ILE A 108 23.51 -10.68 -5.43
CA ILE A 108 23.08 -9.76 -4.38
C ILE A 108 23.00 -10.56 -3.06
N THR A 109 23.88 -10.23 -2.12
CA THR A 109 24.08 -11.02 -0.90
C THR A 109 22.89 -10.91 0.06
N ARG A 110 22.37 -9.72 0.30
CA ARG A 110 21.22 -9.47 1.19
C ARG A 110 19.93 -9.35 0.39
N ARG A 111 18.99 -10.24 0.64
CA ARG A 111 17.72 -10.35 -0.09
C ARG A 111 16.55 -10.34 0.89
N ILE A 112 16.00 -9.14 1.08
CA ILE A 112 14.96 -8.87 2.05
C ILE A 112 13.60 -9.05 1.36
N ILE A 113 12.74 -9.89 1.95
CA ILE A 113 11.33 -9.95 1.61
C ILE A 113 10.51 -9.30 2.70
N HIS A 114 9.69 -8.31 2.35
CA HIS A 114 8.81 -7.60 3.28
C HIS A 114 7.35 -7.76 2.88
N CYS A 115 6.57 -8.30 3.78
CA CYS A 115 5.20 -8.72 3.57
C CYS A 115 4.23 -7.73 4.17
N HIS A 116 3.19 -7.33 3.40
CA HIS A 116 2.31 -6.23 3.75
C HIS A 116 0.82 -6.60 3.83
N ASN A 117 0.48 -7.90 3.76
CA ASN A 117 -0.91 -8.34 3.82
C ASN A 117 -1.03 -9.65 4.60
N SER A 118 -2.22 -9.95 5.13
CA SER A 118 -2.51 -11.18 5.88
C SER A 118 -3.27 -12.22 5.05
N ASP A 119 -3.82 -11.84 3.90
CA ASP A 119 -4.54 -12.71 2.97
C ASP A 119 -4.59 -12.10 1.55
N ASN A 120 -5.06 -12.86 0.57
CA ASN A 120 -5.47 -12.33 -0.73
C ASN A 120 -6.56 -13.21 -1.37
N ASP A 121 -7.47 -12.59 -2.09
CA ASP A 121 -8.47 -13.26 -2.93
C ASP A 121 -7.89 -13.55 -4.32
N ALA A 122 -6.90 -14.43 -4.37
CA ALA A 122 -6.08 -14.61 -5.58
C ALA A 122 -6.59 -15.72 -6.53
N GLY A 123 -7.63 -16.43 -6.18
CA GLY A 123 -8.10 -17.62 -6.88
C GLY A 123 -7.16 -18.83 -6.76
N PHE A 124 -7.64 -20.02 -7.16
CA PHE A 124 -7.00 -21.30 -6.88
C PHE A 124 -5.54 -21.41 -7.39
N ILE A 125 -5.28 -21.05 -8.66
CA ILE A 125 -3.94 -21.18 -9.26
C ILE A 125 -2.91 -20.31 -8.55
N LYS A 126 -3.25 -19.05 -8.30
CA LYS A 126 -2.33 -18.13 -7.59
C LYS A 126 -2.09 -18.58 -6.15
N SER A 127 -3.11 -19.14 -5.49
CA SER A 127 -2.97 -19.71 -4.14
C SER A 127 -2.02 -20.91 -4.13
N CYS A 128 -2.08 -21.80 -5.13
CA CYS A 128 -1.12 -22.90 -5.28
C CYS A 128 0.31 -22.40 -5.49
N VAL A 129 0.50 -21.40 -6.36
CA VAL A 129 1.83 -20.78 -6.59
C VAL A 129 2.35 -20.11 -5.32
N HIS A 130 1.50 -19.39 -4.59
CA HIS A 130 1.85 -18.80 -3.31
C HIS A 130 2.33 -19.85 -2.31
N LYS A 131 1.56 -20.92 -2.10
CA LYS A 131 1.93 -22.02 -1.20
C LYS A 131 3.24 -22.69 -1.60
N PHE A 132 3.44 -22.94 -2.89
CA PHE A 132 4.70 -23.51 -3.41
C PHE A 132 5.89 -22.58 -3.14
N ASN A 133 5.74 -21.29 -3.37
CA ASN A 133 6.81 -20.32 -3.10
C ASN A 133 7.06 -20.13 -1.60
N LYS A 134 6.03 -20.24 -0.74
CA LYS A 134 6.17 -20.23 0.70
C LYS A 134 7.12 -21.34 1.20
N MET A 135 7.04 -22.54 0.66
CA MET A 135 7.96 -23.64 0.99
C MET A 135 9.42 -23.38 0.57
N ARG A 136 9.63 -22.48 -0.39
CA ARG A 136 10.96 -22.22 -1.00
C ARG A 136 11.60 -20.92 -0.52
N ILE A 137 10.81 -19.99 0.00
CA ILE A 137 11.28 -18.62 0.27
C ILE A 137 12.43 -18.60 1.26
N GLY A 138 12.43 -19.47 2.25
CA GLY A 138 13.50 -19.63 3.23
C GLY A 138 14.87 -19.98 2.63
N LYS A 139 14.91 -20.56 1.39
CA LYS A 139 16.15 -20.85 0.67
C LYS A 139 16.55 -19.75 -0.33
N ILE A 140 15.69 -18.77 -0.55
CA ILE A 140 15.85 -17.71 -1.58
C ILE A 140 16.16 -16.37 -0.92
N ALA A 141 15.34 -15.92 0.01
CA ALA A 141 15.57 -14.71 0.79
C ALA A 141 16.62 -14.97 1.89
N THR A 142 17.18 -13.90 2.43
CA THR A 142 18.12 -13.92 3.58
C THR A 142 17.53 -13.22 4.80
N ASP A 143 16.57 -12.34 4.60
CA ASP A 143 15.90 -11.58 5.64
C ASP A 143 14.39 -11.60 5.37
N PHE A 144 13.60 -11.82 6.42
CA PHE A 144 12.16 -12.07 6.35
C PHE A 144 11.44 -11.05 7.22
N TRP A 145 10.89 -10.02 6.60
CA TRP A 145 10.18 -8.95 7.30
C TRP A 145 8.67 -9.06 7.11
N SER A 146 7.94 -8.80 8.16
CA SER A 146 6.47 -8.73 8.14
C SER A 146 5.99 -7.44 8.78
N CYS A 147 4.91 -6.87 8.26
CA CYS A 147 4.32 -5.66 8.81
C CYS A 147 3.56 -5.88 10.13
N SER A 148 3.18 -7.13 10.44
CA SER A 148 2.49 -7.51 11.68
C SER A 148 2.65 -8.99 11.96
N GLU A 149 2.32 -9.41 13.19
CA GLU A 149 2.29 -10.83 13.60
C GLU A 149 1.25 -11.61 12.80
N GLU A 150 0.08 -11.02 12.54
CA GLU A 150 -1.03 -11.63 11.82
C GLU A 150 -0.70 -11.88 10.34
N ALA A 151 0.12 -11.01 9.72
CA ALA A 151 0.54 -11.18 8.34
C ALA A 151 1.58 -12.30 8.16
N SER A 152 2.38 -12.57 9.18
CA SER A 152 3.53 -13.46 9.10
C SER A 152 3.19 -14.91 8.69
N PRO A 153 2.17 -15.56 9.27
CA PRO A 153 1.82 -16.94 8.92
C PRO A 153 1.34 -17.11 7.47
N TRP A 154 0.86 -16.06 6.84
CA TRP A 154 0.47 -16.08 5.44
C TRP A 154 1.70 -16.29 4.54
N PHE A 155 2.83 -15.64 4.82
CA PHE A 155 4.03 -15.64 4.00
C PHE A 155 5.07 -16.65 4.42
N PHE A 156 5.21 -16.94 5.71
CA PHE A 156 6.33 -17.70 6.26
C PHE A 156 5.84 -18.94 7.02
N ASP A 157 6.65 -19.98 7.00
CA ASP A 157 6.45 -21.14 7.88
C ASP A 157 7.06 -20.88 9.27
N LYS A 158 6.77 -21.78 10.20
CA LYS A 158 7.25 -21.68 11.60
C LYS A 158 8.78 -21.64 11.67
N THR A 159 9.47 -22.37 10.81
CA THR A 159 10.93 -22.44 10.81
C THR A 159 11.54 -21.08 10.46
N VAL A 160 10.99 -20.39 9.45
CA VAL A 160 11.41 -19.04 9.09
C VAL A 160 11.10 -18.05 10.20
N MET A 161 9.88 -18.10 10.78
CA MET A 161 9.47 -17.17 11.85
C MET A 161 10.22 -17.35 13.18
N GLN A 162 10.83 -18.50 13.41
CA GLN A 162 11.68 -18.75 14.59
C GLN A 162 13.16 -18.46 14.34
N GLY A 163 13.55 -18.13 13.11
CA GLY A 163 14.94 -17.85 12.75
C GLY A 163 15.35 -16.42 13.09
N GLU A 164 16.65 -16.20 13.32
CA GLU A 164 17.23 -14.89 13.64
C GLU A 164 17.08 -13.84 12.51
N ALA A 165 16.81 -14.27 11.29
CA ALA A 165 16.63 -13.41 10.13
C ALA A 165 15.17 -12.94 9.95
N TYR A 166 14.25 -13.36 10.82
CA TYR A 166 12.87 -12.93 10.83
C TYR A 166 12.68 -11.73 11.76
N GLU A 167 11.94 -10.73 11.29
CA GLU A 167 11.73 -9.50 12.05
C GLU A 167 10.36 -8.88 11.69
N ILE A 168 9.66 -8.37 12.70
CA ILE A 168 8.48 -7.54 12.50
C ILE A 168 8.91 -6.10 12.32
N ILE A 169 8.70 -5.59 11.11
CA ILE A 169 8.96 -4.20 10.73
C ILE A 169 7.61 -3.53 10.53
N THR A 170 7.09 -2.96 11.59
CA THR A 170 5.79 -2.29 11.58
C THR A 170 5.77 -1.09 10.64
N ASN A 171 4.63 -0.87 10.02
CA ASN A 171 4.42 0.34 9.24
C ASN A 171 4.47 1.57 10.17
N ALA A 172 5.13 2.60 9.72
CA ALA A 172 5.25 3.87 10.45
C ALA A 172 4.79 5.03 9.56
N ILE A 173 4.28 6.07 10.21
CA ILE A 173 3.85 7.32 9.57
C ILE A 173 4.54 8.51 10.22
N ASP A 174 4.66 9.62 9.49
CA ASP A 174 5.06 10.90 10.09
C ASP A 174 3.83 11.56 10.72
N VAL A 175 3.60 11.31 12.00
CA VAL A 175 2.46 11.84 12.76
C VAL A 175 2.34 13.37 12.68
N LYS A 176 3.43 14.09 12.43
CA LYS A 176 3.39 15.56 12.35
C LYS A 176 2.57 16.07 11.17
N LYS A 177 2.53 15.28 10.07
CA LYS A 177 1.75 15.62 8.87
C LYS A 177 0.25 15.57 9.10
N TYR A 178 -0.20 14.75 10.06
CA TYR A 178 -1.62 14.52 10.34
C TYR A 178 -2.14 15.35 11.53
N LYS A 179 -1.25 16.11 12.20
CA LYS A 179 -1.64 16.92 13.35
C LYS A 179 -2.83 17.82 13.00
N GLN A 180 -3.82 17.82 13.88
CA GLN A 180 -5.05 18.59 13.72
C GLN A 180 -4.77 20.07 13.39
N ASN A 181 -5.50 20.60 12.39
CA ASN A 181 -5.36 21.96 11.88
C ASN A 181 -6.73 22.53 11.51
N ASP A 182 -7.25 23.41 12.37
CA ASP A 182 -8.58 24.01 12.19
C ASP A 182 -8.69 24.88 10.94
N ALA A 183 -7.60 25.53 10.52
CA ALA A 183 -7.60 26.33 9.29
C ALA A 183 -7.75 25.45 8.06
N LEU A 184 -7.03 24.32 8.00
CA LEU A 184 -7.19 23.32 6.93
C LEU A 184 -8.58 22.68 6.98
N ARG A 185 -9.08 22.34 8.16
CA ARG A 185 -10.44 21.82 8.34
C ARG A 185 -11.49 22.75 7.74
N LYS A 186 -11.47 24.04 8.10
CA LYS A 186 -12.39 25.05 7.57
C LYS A 186 -12.26 25.18 6.06
N LYS A 187 -11.03 25.27 5.55
CA LYS A 187 -10.76 25.38 4.11
C LYS A 187 -11.35 24.21 3.32
N TYR A 188 -11.00 22.96 3.69
CA TYR A 188 -11.45 21.78 2.96
C TYR A 188 -12.95 21.54 3.10
N ARG A 189 -13.56 21.81 4.26
CA ARG A 189 -15.00 21.74 4.42
C ARG A 189 -15.74 22.73 3.51
N SER A 190 -15.22 23.95 3.37
CA SER A 190 -15.80 24.95 2.46
C SER A 190 -15.61 24.56 0.99
N GLU A 191 -14.45 24.04 0.61
CA GLU A 191 -14.20 23.56 -0.75
C GLU A 191 -15.16 22.44 -1.18
N PHE A 192 -15.59 21.60 -0.22
CA PHE A 192 -16.51 20.49 -0.45
C PHE A 192 -17.97 20.82 -0.13
N GLY A 193 -18.28 22.02 0.40
CA GLY A 193 -19.63 22.42 0.83
C GLY A 193 -20.17 21.61 2.03
N LEU A 194 -19.27 21.21 2.95
CA LEU A 194 -19.56 20.30 4.06
C LEU A 194 -19.43 20.96 5.45
N GLU A 195 -19.57 22.29 5.53
CA GLU A 195 -19.38 23.07 6.77
C GLU A 195 -20.31 22.61 7.90
N ASN A 196 -21.53 22.20 7.56
CA ASN A 196 -22.58 21.82 8.51
C ASN A 196 -22.83 20.30 8.57
N ASN A 197 -21.99 19.50 7.90
CA ASN A 197 -22.17 18.06 7.85
C ASN A 197 -21.36 17.34 8.93
N ILE A 198 -21.81 16.14 9.30
CA ILE A 198 -21.03 15.14 10.02
C ILE A 198 -20.36 14.27 8.97
N VAL A 199 -19.03 14.42 8.80
CA VAL A 199 -18.28 13.78 7.73
C VAL A 199 -17.72 12.45 8.21
N VAL A 200 -18.23 11.35 7.62
CA VAL A 200 -17.71 10.00 7.76
C VAL A 200 -16.71 9.78 6.63
N GLY A 201 -15.47 9.44 6.95
CA GLY A 201 -14.41 9.26 5.97
C GLY A 201 -13.97 7.81 5.81
N HIS A 202 -13.62 7.44 4.59
CA HIS A 202 -12.93 6.20 4.27
C HIS A 202 -11.85 6.46 3.22
N VAL A 203 -10.67 5.91 3.45
CA VAL A 203 -9.53 5.99 2.52
C VAL A 203 -9.12 4.58 2.14
N GLY A 204 -9.23 4.24 0.86
CA GLY A 204 -8.87 2.92 0.40
C GLY A 204 -9.14 2.69 -1.07
N ARG A 205 -8.46 1.68 -1.64
CA ARG A 205 -8.73 1.23 -3.00
C ARG A 205 -10.13 0.61 -3.09
N PHE A 206 -10.89 0.91 -4.11
CA PHE A 206 -12.18 0.26 -4.39
C PHE A 206 -11.95 -1.19 -4.83
N HIS A 207 -11.71 -2.04 -3.84
CA HIS A 207 -11.38 -3.45 -3.96
C HIS A 207 -12.17 -4.26 -2.93
N PHE A 208 -12.41 -5.53 -3.19
CA PHE A 208 -13.14 -6.43 -2.29
C PHE A 208 -12.66 -6.34 -0.82
N GLN A 209 -11.36 -6.30 -0.62
CA GLN A 209 -10.74 -6.23 0.72
C GLN A 209 -11.29 -5.06 1.56
N LYS A 210 -11.56 -3.90 0.95
CA LYS A 210 -11.98 -2.67 1.65
C LYS A 210 -13.47 -2.61 1.97
N ASN A 211 -14.25 -3.56 1.42
CA ASN A 211 -15.64 -3.80 1.77
C ASN A 211 -16.57 -2.56 1.70
N HIS A 212 -16.42 -1.79 0.62
CA HIS A 212 -17.21 -0.58 0.41
C HIS A 212 -18.73 -0.82 0.41
N LYS A 213 -19.20 -2.01 -0.03
CA LYS A 213 -20.63 -2.36 -0.01
C LYS A 213 -21.20 -2.29 1.41
N PHE A 214 -20.52 -2.94 2.35
CA PHE A 214 -20.92 -2.91 3.75
C PHE A 214 -20.87 -1.49 4.34
N LEU A 215 -19.86 -0.69 3.94
CA LEU A 215 -19.78 0.71 4.34
C LEU A 215 -21.01 1.52 3.85
N ILE A 216 -21.44 1.30 2.60
CA ILE A 216 -22.62 1.98 2.07
C ILE A 216 -23.90 1.53 2.81
N ASP A 217 -24.01 0.25 3.18
CA ASP A 217 -25.16 -0.24 3.95
C ASP A 217 -25.23 0.40 5.35
N ILE A 218 -24.08 0.50 6.04
CA ILE A 218 -23.99 1.23 7.32
C ILE A 218 -24.36 2.71 7.12
N PHE A 219 -23.83 3.34 6.07
CA PHE A 219 -24.05 4.75 5.81
C PHE A 219 -25.52 5.06 5.48
N GLU A 220 -26.20 4.20 4.76
CA GLU A 220 -27.66 4.33 4.52
C GLU A 220 -28.45 4.41 5.84
N GLU A 221 -28.12 3.56 6.80
CA GLU A 221 -28.78 3.58 8.13
C GLU A 221 -28.44 4.85 8.92
N LEU A 222 -27.25 5.39 8.78
CA LEU A 222 -26.89 6.68 9.39
C LEU A 222 -27.71 7.82 8.79
N VAL A 223 -27.84 7.90 7.48
CA VAL A 223 -28.60 8.96 6.79
C VAL A 223 -30.09 8.91 7.16
N LYS A 224 -30.68 7.71 7.32
CA LYS A 224 -32.06 7.55 7.82
C LYS A 224 -32.29 8.17 9.20
N ARG A 225 -31.25 8.16 10.05
CA ARG A 225 -31.30 8.74 11.41
C ARG A 225 -31.03 10.23 11.41
N ASN A 226 -30.09 10.70 10.59
CA ASN A 226 -29.74 12.12 10.46
C ASN A 226 -29.21 12.41 9.06
N SER A 227 -29.91 13.24 8.31
CA SER A 227 -29.55 13.65 6.95
C SER A 227 -28.29 14.53 6.86
N GLN A 228 -27.74 14.98 7.97
CA GLN A 228 -26.49 15.76 8.01
C GLN A 228 -25.25 14.89 7.82
N TYR A 229 -25.35 13.57 7.91
CA TYR A 229 -24.21 12.70 7.60
C TYR A 229 -23.80 12.83 6.13
N HIS A 230 -22.50 12.88 5.90
CA HIS A 230 -21.91 12.87 4.57
C HIS A 230 -20.74 11.89 4.53
N LEU A 231 -20.72 11.01 3.54
CA LEU A 231 -19.64 10.02 3.36
C LEU A 231 -18.63 10.53 2.34
N LEU A 232 -17.37 10.57 2.76
CA LEU A 232 -16.23 10.92 1.92
C LEU A 232 -15.42 9.66 1.58
N LEU A 233 -15.44 9.26 0.32
CA LEU A 233 -14.71 8.10 -0.21
C LEU A 233 -13.48 8.57 -0.98
N VAL A 234 -12.29 8.21 -0.49
CA VAL A 234 -11.00 8.60 -1.08
C VAL A 234 -10.29 7.37 -1.64
N GLY A 235 -9.99 7.40 -2.93
CA GLY A 235 -9.32 6.33 -3.66
C GLY A 235 -10.02 5.99 -4.97
N GLN A 236 -9.51 4.97 -5.65
CA GLN A 236 -10.08 4.41 -6.89
C GLN A 236 -9.84 2.90 -6.94
N GLY A 237 -10.51 2.20 -7.82
CA GLY A 237 -10.30 0.76 -8.02
C GLY A 237 -11.37 0.13 -8.89
N GLU A 238 -11.24 -1.18 -9.11
CA GLU A 238 -12.09 -1.95 -10.02
C GLU A 238 -13.56 -2.00 -9.62
N LEU A 239 -13.89 -1.79 -8.35
CA LEU A 239 -15.28 -1.79 -7.86
C LEU A 239 -15.91 -0.39 -7.81
N GLU A 240 -15.22 0.67 -8.23
CA GLU A 240 -15.69 2.04 -8.07
C GLU A 240 -17.04 2.27 -8.77
N GLU A 241 -17.19 1.83 -10.01
CA GLU A 241 -18.45 2.00 -10.76
C GLU A 241 -19.60 1.18 -10.14
N GLU A 242 -19.31 -0.01 -9.64
CA GLU A 242 -20.31 -0.82 -8.92
C GLU A 242 -20.80 -0.09 -7.66
N ILE A 243 -19.88 0.47 -6.87
CA ILE A 243 -20.22 1.22 -5.66
C ILE A 243 -21.00 2.50 -5.98
N LYS A 244 -20.64 3.24 -7.03
CA LYS A 244 -21.42 4.40 -7.50
C LYS A 244 -22.86 4.02 -7.87
N ASN A 245 -23.04 2.87 -8.54
CA ASN A 245 -24.38 2.37 -8.88
C ASN A 245 -25.20 2.04 -7.62
N ILE A 246 -24.62 1.36 -6.64
CA ILE A 246 -25.27 1.06 -5.35
C ILE A 246 -25.68 2.35 -4.64
N VAL A 247 -24.80 3.35 -4.58
CA VAL A 247 -25.10 4.67 -3.98
C VAL A 247 -26.26 5.35 -4.69
N LYS A 248 -26.31 5.26 -6.03
CA LYS A 248 -27.39 5.82 -6.85
C LYS A 248 -28.72 5.10 -6.59
N GLU A 249 -28.74 3.77 -6.59
CA GLU A 249 -29.92 2.94 -6.34
C GLU A 249 -30.52 3.21 -4.95
N LYS A 250 -29.65 3.45 -3.94
CA LYS A 250 -30.07 3.83 -2.58
C LYS A 250 -30.46 5.31 -2.43
N GLY A 251 -30.37 6.12 -3.49
CA GLY A 251 -30.70 7.55 -3.47
C GLY A 251 -29.73 8.42 -2.68
N LEU A 252 -28.50 7.95 -2.43
CA LEU A 252 -27.53 8.59 -1.55
C LEU A 252 -26.52 9.51 -2.27
N MET A 253 -26.71 9.77 -3.57
CA MET A 253 -25.75 10.56 -4.38
C MET A 253 -25.44 11.95 -3.85
N LYS A 254 -26.36 12.57 -3.12
CA LYS A 254 -26.17 13.91 -2.52
C LYS A 254 -25.34 13.86 -1.23
N GLN A 255 -25.28 12.72 -0.57
CA GLN A 255 -24.61 12.51 0.71
C GLN A 255 -23.28 11.78 0.59
N VAL A 256 -22.84 11.39 -0.64
CA VAL A 256 -21.60 10.65 -0.86
C VAL A 256 -20.72 11.39 -1.85
N SER A 257 -19.50 11.69 -1.45
CA SER A 257 -18.47 12.28 -2.31
C SER A 257 -17.40 11.24 -2.67
N PHE A 258 -17.15 11.09 -3.97
CA PHE A 258 -16.06 10.29 -4.52
C PHE A 258 -14.94 11.23 -4.97
N THR A 259 -13.78 11.19 -4.32
CA THR A 259 -12.68 12.13 -4.60
C THR A 259 -11.66 11.62 -5.61
N GLY A 260 -11.72 10.32 -5.95
CA GLY A 260 -10.63 9.65 -6.67
C GLY A 260 -9.35 9.55 -5.84
N VAL A 261 -8.23 9.30 -6.51
CA VAL A 261 -6.90 9.28 -5.87
C VAL A 261 -6.48 10.70 -5.49
N ARG A 262 -6.04 10.88 -4.24
CA ARG A 262 -5.57 12.15 -3.71
C ARG A 262 -4.13 12.00 -3.21
N MET A 263 -3.32 13.04 -3.42
CA MET A 263 -1.95 13.13 -2.89
C MET A 263 -1.84 13.92 -1.59
N ASP A 264 -2.94 14.56 -1.19
CA ASP A 264 -3.09 15.41 -0.01
C ASP A 264 -4.05 14.79 1.02
N VAL A 265 -3.99 13.46 1.18
CA VAL A 265 -4.89 12.70 2.06
C VAL A 265 -4.81 13.17 3.51
N GLU A 266 -3.62 13.60 3.97
CA GLU A 266 -3.41 14.20 5.29
C GLU A 266 -4.29 15.44 5.54
N ASN A 267 -4.61 16.19 4.48
CA ASN A 267 -5.52 17.33 4.59
C ASN A 267 -6.99 16.89 4.58
N LEU A 268 -7.33 15.82 3.85
CA LEU A 268 -8.69 15.29 3.84
C LEU A 268 -9.10 14.71 5.20
N TYR A 269 -8.18 14.10 5.94
CA TYR A 269 -8.47 13.68 7.32
C TYR A 269 -8.90 14.85 8.21
N GLN A 270 -8.40 16.08 7.97
CA GLN A 270 -8.78 17.26 8.77
C GLN A 270 -10.27 17.59 8.66
N MET A 271 -10.92 17.29 7.54
CA MET A 271 -12.32 17.60 7.34
C MET A 271 -13.28 16.54 7.87
N MET A 272 -12.78 15.34 8.19
CA MET A 272 -13.57 14.22 8.71
C MET A 272 -13.92 14.42 10.21
N ASP A 273 -14.97 13.76 10.67
CA ASP A 273 -15.37 13.65 12.07
C ASP A 273 -15.17 12.23 12.59
N ILE A 274 -15.34 11.23 11.71
CA ILE A 274 -15.24 9.81 12.03
C ILE A 274 -14.55 9.13 10.85
N PHE A 275 -13.63 8.22 11.13
CA PHE A 275 -13.00 7.37 10.12
C PHE A 275 -13.52 5.93 10.24
N VAL A 276 -13.88 5.30 9.12
CA VAL A 276 -14.40 3.91 9.11
C VAL A 276 -13.52 3.05 8.22
N LEU A 277 -13.05 1.91 8.75
CA LEU A 277 -12.24 0.92 8.03
C LEU A 277 -12.89 -0.47 8.09
N PRO A 278 -13.91 -0.76 7.26
CA PRO A 278 -14.68 -1.99 7.28
C PRO A 278 -13.98 -3.16 6.56
N SER A 279 -12.67 -3.11 6.41
CA SER A 279 -11.90 -4.09 5.65
C SER A 279 -12.13 -5.52 6.13
N VAL A 280 -12.22 -6.46 5.19
CA VAL A 280 -12.36 -7.90 5.50
C VAL A 280 -11.08 -8.45 6.13
N PHE A 281 -9.93 -7.95 5.68
CA PHE A 281 -8.61 -8.27 6.23
C PHE A 281 -7.61 -7.13 5.96
N GLU A 282 -6.62 -7.00 6.84
CA GLU A 282 -5.50 -6.05 6.71
C GLU A 282 -4.20 -6.72 7.16
N GLY A 283 -3.08 -6.26 6.63
CA GLY A 283 -1.77 -6.56 7.21
C GLY A 283 -1.51 -5.67 8.43
N LEU A 284 -1.40 -4.38 8.17
CA LEU A 284 -1.48 -3.29 9.14
C LEU A 284 -2.04 -2.08 8.40
N GLY A 285 -3.27 -1.71 8.72
CA GLY A 285 -4.00 -0.64 8.04
C GLY A 285 -3.39 0.73 8.30
N ILE A 286 -2.46 1.17 7.46
CA ILE A 286 -1.80 2.49 7.59
C ILE A 286 -2.82 3.62 7.70
N VAL A 287 -3.88 3.57 6.90
CA VAL A 287 -4.94 4.59 6.89
C VAL A 287 -5.63 4.75 8.25
N ALA A 288 -5.71 3.69 9.06
CA ALA A 288 -6.21 3.79 10.44
C ALA A 288 -5.22 4.52 11.35
N LEU A 289 -3.90 4.27 11.18
CA LEU A 289 -2.86 5.01 11.92
C LEU A 289 -2.86 6.49 11.54
N GLU A 290 -3.04 6.80 10.25
CA GLU A 290 -3.14 8.17 9.74
C GLU A 290 -4.36 8.91 10.32
N ALA A 291 -5.53 8.26 10.31
CA ALA A 291 -6.76 8.80 10.88
C ALA A 291 -6.62 9.04 12.40
N GLN A 292 -6.04 8.10 13.14
CA GLN A 292 -5.77 8.27 14.59
C GLN A 292 -4.77 9.41 14.84
N ALA A 293 -3.73 9.54 14.00
CA ALA A 293 -2.79 10.65 14.09
C ALA A 293 -3.45 12.01 13.80
N ALA A 294 -4.52 12.02 12.99
CA ALA A 294 -5.39 13.18 12.78
C ALA A 294 -6.43 13.39 13.91
N SER A 295 -6.34 12.60 14.99
CA SER A 295 -7.25 12.64 16.14
C SER A 295 -8.70 12.24 15.80
N LEU A 296 -8.90 11.41 14.78
CA LEU A 296 -10.22 10.90 14.42
C LEU A 296 -10.58 9.66 15.23
N PRO A 297 -11.82 9.54 15.71
CA PRO A 297 -12.38 8.25 16.12
C PRO A 297 -12.34 7.30 14.92
N CYS A 298 -11.84 6.07 15.14
CA CYS A 298 -11.73 5.03 14.12
C CYS A 298 -12.60 3.83 14.47
N LEU A 299 -13.40 3.36 13.51
CA LEU A 299 -14.29 2.20 13.62
C LEU A 299 -13.92 1.14 12.58
#